data_44deb7bd1a4bf2b02d38a37d870a1406
#
_entry.id   44deb7bd1a4bf2b02d38a37d870a1406
#
_cell.length_a   1.000
_cell.length_b   1.000
_cell.length_c   1.000
_cell.angle_alpha   90.00
_cell.angle_beta   90.00
_cell.angle_gamma   90.00
#
_symmetry.space_group_name_H-M   'P 1'
#
loop_
_entity.id
_entity.type
_entity.pdbx_description
1 polymer ?
#
loop_
_entity_poly.entity_id
_entity_poly.type
_entity_poly.pdbx_seq_one_letter_code
_entity_poly.pdbx_strand_id
1 'polypeptide(L)'
;MKSITKLVTITMVLMFVVVAFVACAPKPVAEVPVDDGPVATDAPATEAPAAVTFGTEMLDQEYYIGKLPITLSHAVHGNDAKWAAEYALAKYGAKYEVIDPAGDLQKEIKGVEDFIAKGVDGIILHPVQESGVNEIVKEARDAGVFVIAYFMAPTEAQIPFVKVDETGVARQMGADMAKQWIELYPDKPVKVGFIDFLSVNYCIDNRSGPFMEGVKSIDPTVTGLVDNIKNSKGETVTGATFWLAAEGDLTKSQAIGQDVLQKYPEVNLIYGTNTPNALGALSAYEAAGRGKAVDGFPLTEIFAGTDGDAPELIKLADPTSSLKYTLGMQPQTFAYAQVDMMMDVILGKVAPDEMTVVETSDVYFNFYKDTIQDMQDWFNTQYYGSIDIAAELAKK
;
A
#
# COMPACT_ATOMS: atom_id res chain seq x y z
N MET A 1 -0.39 -27.89 72.45
CA MET A 1 0.17 -29.24 72.76
C MET A 1 0.37 -29.95 71.46
N LYS A 2 1.63 -30.28 71.15
CA LYS A 2 2.18 -31.34 70.32
C LYS A 2 1.55 -31.58 68.91
N SER A 3 2.14 -31.06 67.80
CA SER A 3 3.20 -31.74 67.01
C SER A 3 2.85 -33.13 66.55
N ILE A 4 2.81 -33.35 65.25
CA ILE A 4 3.55 -34.44 64.59
C ILE A 4 3.56 -34.14 63.05
N THR A 5 4.76 -33.86 62.61
CA THR A 5 5.24 -33.82 61.27
C THR A 5 5.23 -35.24 60.70
N LYS A 6 4.66 -35.48 59.50
CA LYS A 6 4.95 -36.67 58.72
C LYS A 6 5.61 -36.31 57.42
N LEU A 7 6.89 -36.57 57.39
CA LEU A 7 7.79 -36.58 56.25
C LEU A 7 7.38 -37.80 55.38
N VAL A 8 6.97 -37.52 54.13
CA VAL A 8 6.81 -38.60 53.13
C VAL A 8 7.93 -38.44 52.12
N THR A 9 8.88 -39.32 52.19
CA THR A 9 9.99 -39.51 51.28
C THR A 9 9.43 -40.17 50.00
N ILE A 10 9.42 -39.49 48.85
CA ILE A 10 9.12 -40.12 47.57
C ILE A 10 10.45 -40.44 46.90
N THR A 11 10.73 -41.72 46.78
CA THR A 11 11.86 -42.28 46.10
C THR A 11 11.61 -42.19 44.58
N MET A 12 12.43 -41.40 43.90
CA MET A 12 12.38 -41.25 42.46
C MET A 12 13.19 -42.35 41.80
N VAL A 13 12.52 -43.32 41.20
CA VAL A 13 13.14 -44.36 40.35
C VAL A 13 13.42 -43.74 38.98
N LEU A 14 14.70 -43.46 38.69
CA LEU A 14 15.17 -43.10 37.36
C LEU A 14 15.21 -44.34 36.48
N MET A 15 14.30 -44.49 35.57
CA MET A 15 14.33 -45.47 34.50
C MET A 15 15.04 -44.83 33.28
N PHE A 16 16.31 -45.17 33.06
CA PHE A 16 17.02 -44.85 31.85
C PHE A 16 16.47 -45.69 30.68
N VAL A 17 15.75 -45.03 29.77
CA VAL A 17 15.45 -45.60 28.46
C VAL A 17 16.56 -45.15 27.52
N VAL A 18 17.45 -46.08 27.18
CA VAL A 18 18.44 -45.87 26.11
C VAL A 18 17.71 -46.05 24.77
N VAL A 19 17.38 -44.95 24.13
CA VAL A 19 16.92 -44.96 22.73
C VAL A 19 18.16 -44.92 21.83
N ALA A 20 18.45 -46.03 21.19
CA ALA A 20 19.48 -46.13 20.16
C ALA A 20 19.02 -45.31 18.93
N PHE A 21 19.64 -44.14 18.71
CA PHE A 21 19.53 -43.45 17.46
C PHE A 21 20.34 -44.18 16.39
N VAL A 22 19.64 -44.88 15.50
CA VAL A 22 20.21 -45.33 14.23
C VAL A 22 20.37 -44.07 13.36
N ALA A 23 21.60 -43.58 13.23
CA ALA A 23 21.94 -42.52 12.32
C ALA A 23 21.81 -43.04 10.88
N CYS A 24 20.72 -42.68 10.20
CA CYS A 24 20.65 -42.75 8.75
C CYS A 24 21.47 -41.58 8.21
N ALA A 25 22.68 -41.82 7.75
CA ALA A 25 23.45 -40.89 6.97
C ALA A 25 22.72 -40.61 5.62
N PRO A 26 22.54 -39.36 5.21
CA PRO A 26 22.01 -39.11 3.88
C PRO A 26 23.02 -39.60 2.83
N LYS A 27 22.52 -40.31 1.83
CA LYS A 27 23.28 -40.69 0.65
C LYS A 27 23.77 -39.40 -0.05
N PRO A 28 25.02 -39.37 -0.56
CA PRO A 28 25.49 -38.25 -1.36
C PRO A 28 24.57 -38.14 -2.60
N VAL A 29 23.99 -36.96 -2.79
CA VAL A 29 23.29 -36.58 -4.01
C VAL A 29 24.37 -36.50 -5.10
N ALA A 30 24.20 -37.26 -6.18
CA ALA A 30 25.04 -37.19 -7.33
C ALA A 30 25.03 -35.77 -7.88
N GLU A 31 26.18 -35.15 -8.05
CA GLU A 31 26.37 -33.89 -8.74
C GLU A 31 25.83 -34.04 -10.17
N VAL A 32 24.75 -33.30 -10.48
CA VAL A 32 24.32 -33.13 -11.85
C VAL A 32 25.30 -32.20 -12.52
N PRO A 33 25.89 -32.55 -13.67
CA PRO A 33 26.80 -31.65 -14.38
C PRO A 33 26.05 -30.35 -14.71
N VAL A 34 26.57 -29.23 -14.28
CA VAL A 34 26.11 -27.90 -14.73
C VAL A 34 26.60 -27.77 -16.17
N ASP A 35 25.65 -27.77 -17.10
CA ASP A 35 25.89 -27.45 -18.49
C ASP A 35 26.11 -25.94 -18.59
N ASP A 36 27.33 -25.50 -18.76
CA ASP A 36 27.75 -24.12 -19.03
C ASP A 36 27.40 -23.74 -20.48
N GLY A 37 26.16 -23.96 -20.90
CA GLY A 37 25.64 -23.38 -22.15
C GLY A 37 25.51 -21.86 -21.98
N PRO A 38 25.77 -21.07 -23.04
CA PRO A 38 25.66 -19.63 -22.95
C PRO A 38 24.22 -19.23 -22.60
N VAL A 39 24.06 -18.61 -21.44
CA VAL A 39 22.82 -17.95 -21.05
C VAL A 39 22.58 -16.83 -22.05
N ALA A 40 21.63 -17.04 -22.95
CA ALA A 40 21.14 -15.97 -23.82
C ALA A 40 20.47 -14.91 -22.96
N THR A 41 21.19 -13.85 -22.64
CA THR A 41 20.67 -12.61 -22.05
C THR A 41 20.18 -11.71 -23.18
N ASP A 42 19.05 -12.06 -23.77
CA ASP A 42 18.29 -11.15 -24.59
C ASP A 42 16.84 -11.11 -24.07
N ALA A 43 16.69 -10.53 -22.88
CA ALA A 43 15.43 -9.87 -22.55
C ALA A 43 15.41 -8.56 -23.36
N PRO A 44 14.37 -8.25 -24.14
CA PRO A 44 14.29 -6.97 -24.84
C PRO A 44 14.46 -5.86 -23.80
N ALA A 45 15.42 -4.97 -24.01
CA ALA A 45 15.57 -3.77 -23.22
C ALA A 45 14.24 -3.00 -23.33
N THR A 46 13.53 -2.92 -22.22
CA THR A 46 12.32 -2.12 -22.11
C THR A 46 12.76 -0.67 -22.32
N GLU A 47 12.32 -0.05 -23.41
CA GLU A 47 12.57 1.37 -23.63
C GLU A 47 12.04 2.13 -22.42
N ALA A 48 12.90 2.97 -21.84
CA ALA A 48 12.48 3.91 -20.80
C ALA A 48 11.39 4.80 -21.41
N PRO A 49 10.38 5.22 -20.59
CA PRO A 49 9.38 6.17 -21.06
C PRO A 49 10.07 7.35 -21.72
N ALA A 50 9.47 7.88 -22.79
CA ALA A 50 10.03 9.04 -23.48
C ALA A 50 10.33 10.15 -22.50
N ALA A 51 11.57 10.66 -22.49
CA ALA A 51 11.99 11.68 -21.55
C ALA A 51 11.06 12.89 -21.66
N VAL A 52 10.33 13.18 -20.60
CA VAL A 52 9.50 14.38 -20.52
C VAL A 52 10.46 15.56 -20.43
N THR A 53 10.46 16.43 -21.45
CA THR A 53 11.28 17.64 -21.45
C THR A 53 10.58 18.70 -20.62
N PHE A 54 11.10 18.95 -19.43
CA PHE A 54 10.71 20.09 -18.59
C PHE A 54 11.49 21.34 -19.03
N GLY A 55 10.84 22.52 -18.96
CA GLY A 55 11.58 23.77 -19.03
C GLY A 55 12.48 23.86 -17.79
N THR A 56 13.81 23.94 -17.98
CA THR A 56 14.75 24.07 -16.86
C THR A 56 14.63 25.47 -16.27
N GLU A 57 14.33 25.58 -14.98
CA GLU A 57 14.44 26.84 -14.25
C GLU A 57 15.93 27.11 -13.97
N MET A 58 16.44 28.25 -14.44
CA MET A 58 17.81 28.70 -14.14
C MET A 58 17.84 29.21 -12.70
N LEU A 59 18.40 28.43 -11.79
CA LEU A 59 18.57 28.79 -10.39
C LEU A 59 20.01 29.34 -10.16
N ASP A 60 20.15 30.24 -9.19
CA ASP A 60 21.43 30.91 -8.90
C ASP A 60 22.42 29.97 -8.20
N GLN A 61 21.94 28.86 -7.67
CA GLN A 61 22.74 27.82 -6.98
C GLN A 61 22.15 26.43 -7.13
N GLU A 62 22.95 25.40 -6.86
CA GLU A 62 22.49 24.03 -6.74
C GLU A 62 21.82 23.81 -5.37
N TYR A 63 20.63 23.21 -5.38
CA TYR A 63 19.92 22.81 -4.18
C TYR A 63 20.01 21.32 -3.95
N TYR A 64 19.94 20.90 -2.68
CA TYR A 64 20.03 19.51 -2.28
C TYR A 64 18.78 19.09 -1.49
N ILE A 65 18.00 18.18 -2.04
CA ILE A 65 16.75 17.69 -1.46
C ILE A 65 16.93 16.25 -0.96
N GLY A 66 16.56 16.01 0.30
CA GLY A 66 16.43 14.68 0.87
C GLY A 66 14.99 14.17 0.81
N LYS A 67 14.79 12.88 0.60
CA LYS A 67 13.47 12.23 0.68
C LYS A 67 13.49 11.02 1.58
N LEU A 68 12.47 10.92 2.44
CA LEU A 68 12.16 9.76 3.27
C LEU A 68 10.75 9.28 2.93
N PRO A 69 10.59 8.26 2.06
CA PRO A 69 9.31 7.57 1.90
C PRO A 69 9.05 6.68 3.10
N ILE A 70 7.81 6.22 3.30
CA ILE A 70 7.53 5.23 4.36
C ILE A 70 8.31 3.92 4.13
N THR A 71 8.45 3.50 2.86
CA THR A 71 9.27 2.37 2.42
C THR A 71 9.45 2.39 0.89
N LEU A 72 10.57 1.89 0.39
CA LEU A 72 10.78 1.70 -1.05
C LEU A 72 10.33 0.32 -1.57
N SER A 73 10.01 -0.60 -0.67
CA SER A 73 9.53 -1.95 -1.06
C SER A 73 8.14 -1.95 -1.66
N HIS A 74 7.35 -0.90 -1.40
CA HIS A 74 6.04 -0.71 -2.00
C HIS A 74 6.16 -0.03 -3.37
N ALA A 75 5.49 -0.58 -4.40
CA ALA A 75 5.63 -0.12 -5.77
C ALA A 75 5.34 1.37 -5.96
N VAL A 76 4.27 1.88 -5.33
CA VAL A 76 3.91 3.31 -5.39
C VAL A 76 5.04 4.20 -4.90
N HIS A 77 5.55 3.93 -3.69
CA HIS A 77 6.59 4.77 -3.08
C HIS A 77 7.96 4.63 -3.77
N GLY A 78 8.25 3.43 -4.30
CA GLY A 78 9.46 3.22 -5.10
C GLY A 78 9.43 4.00 -6.42
N ASN A 79 8.27 4.07 -7.08
CA ASN A 79 8.10 4.85 -8.31
C ASN A 79 8.06 6.35 -8.03
N ASP A 80 7.35 6.78 -6.99
CA ASP A 80 7.34 8.16 -6.52
C ASP A 80 8.77 8.69 -6.26
N ALA A 81 9.59 7.93 -5.55
CA ALA A 81 10.96 8.34 -5.26
C ALA A 81 11.81 8.51 -6.52
N LYS A 82 11.65 7.64 -7.53
CA LYS A 82 12.34 7.74 -8.82
C LYS A 82 11.89 8.95 -9.62
N TRP A 83 10.57 9.14 -9.76
CA TRP A 83 10.01 10.28 -10.48
C TRP A 83 10.42 11.61 -9.85
N ALA A 84 10.39 11.69 -8.50
CA ALA A 84 10.81 12.89 -7.79
C ALA A 84 12.29 13.22 -8.04
N ALA A 85 13.18 12.21 -8.02
CA ALA A 85 14.60 12.41 -8.26
C ALA A 85 14.88 12.90 -9.69
N GLU A 86 14.25 12.29 -10.70
CA GLU A 86 14.41 12.70 -12.09
C GLU A 86 13.84 14.10 -12.34
N TYR A 87 12.66 14.38 -11.78
CA TYR A 87 12.02 15.67 -11.93
C TYR A 87 12.81 16.80 -11.28
N ALA A 88 13.31 16.58 -10.06
CA ALA A 88 14.13 17.57 -9.35
C ALA A 88 15.39 17.93 -10.15
N LEU A 89 16.07 16.91 -10.71
CA LEU A 89 17.24 17.13 -11.54
C LEU A 89 16.87 17.81 -12.87
N ALA A 90 15.84 17.31 -13.57
CA ALA A 90 15.51 17.78 -14.91
C ALA A 90 14.94 19.22 -14.92
N LYS A 91 14.10 19.56 -13.95
CA LYS A 91 13.45 20.88 -13.88
C LYS A 91 14.30 21.92 -13.16
N TYR A 92 14.91 21.55 -12.06
CA TYR A 92 15.57 22.48 -11.14
C TYR A 92 17.10 22.33 -11.07
N GLY A 93 17.67 21.29 -11.69
CA GLY A 93 19.08 20.96 -11.52
C GLY A 93 19.45 20.58 -10.08
N ALA A 94 18.45 20.23 -9.26
CA ALA A 94 18.66 19.95 -7.85
C ALA A 94 19.27 18.56 -7.64
N LYS A 95 20.20 18.48 -6.69
CA LYS A 95 20.68 17.20 -6.16
C LYS A 95 19.56 16.55 -5.33
N TYR A 96 19.37 15.24 -5.48
CA TYR A 96 18.31 14.51 -4.81
C TYR A 96 18.83 13.21 -4.21
N GLU A 97 18.47 12.92 -2.97
CA GLU A 97 18.87 11.68 -2.31
C GLU A 97 17.67 11.07 -1.56
N VAL A 98 17.56 9.75 -1.59
CA VAL A 98 16.49 9.00 -0.93
C VAL A 98 17.09 8.09 0.12
N ILE A 99 16.54 8.11 1.34
CA ILE A 99 16.84 7.16 2.41
C ILE A 99 15.58 6.34 2.67
N ASP A 100 15.68 5.00 2.64
CA ASP A 100 14.57 4.08 2.90
C ASP A 100 14.51 3.71 4.40
N PRO A 101 13.53 4.19 5.17
CA PRO A 101 13.33 3.76 6.55
C PRO A 101 12.73 2.34 6.64
N ALA A 102 12.23 1.78 5.56
CA ALA A 102 11.61 0.46 5.51
C ALA A 102 10.49 0.26 6.56
N GLY A 103 9.67 1.29 6.77
CA GLY A 103 8.56 1.28 7.75
C GLY A 103 9.00 1.36 9.23
N ASP A 104 10.26 1.68 9.48
CA ASP A 104 10.82 1.75 10.84
C ASP A 104 11.02 3.22 11.26
N LEU A 105 10.28 3.65 12.29
CA LEU A 105 10.34 5.02 12.81
C LEU A 105 11.76 5.42 13.28
N GLN A 106 12.53 4.50 13.88
CA GLN A 106 13.88 4.84 14.35
C GLN A 106 14.85 5.05 13.18
N LYS A 107 14.68 4.30 12.09
CA LYS A 107 15.44 4.52 10.86
C LYS A 107 15.02 5.80 10.17
N GLU A 108 13.73 6.17 10.23
CA GLU A 108 13.23 7.43 9.69
C GLU A 108 13.86 8.62 10.44
N ILE A 109 13.81 8.62 11.78
CA ILE A 109 14.47 9.62 12.62
C ILE A 109 15.96 9.73 12.28
N LYS A 110 16.65 8.58 12.20
CA LYS A 110 18.06 8.54 11.82
C LYS A 110 18.31 9.09 10.41
N GLY A 111 17.41 8.84 9.47
CA GLY A 111 17.49 9.37 8.11
C GLY A 111 17.38 10.89 8.07
N VAL A 112 16.51 11.48 8.88
CA VAL A 112 16.41 12.95 9.03
C VAL A 112 17.69 13.52 9.64
N GLU A 113 18.24 12.92 10.72
CA GLU A 113 19.54 13.31 11.29
C GLU A 113 20.66 13.27 10.25
N ASP A 114 20.70 12.21 9.43
CA ASP A 114 21.71 12.05 8.38
C ASP A 114 21.60 13.15 7.30
N PHE A 115 20.37 13.56 6.93
CA PHE A 115 20.16 14.65 6.01
C PHE A 115 20.54 16.01 6.62
N ILE A 116 20.23 16.25 7.90
CA ILE A 116 20.71 17.45 8.61
C ILE A 116 22.23 17.51 8.58
N ALA A 117 22.90 16.40 8.91
CA ALA A 117 24.36 16.32 8.92
C ALA A 117 24.98 16.50 7.52
N LYS A 118 24.29 16.12 6.45
CA LYS A 118 24.70 16.33 5.06
C LYS A 118 24.47 17.73 4.56
N GLY A 119 23.73 18.55 5.30
CA GLY A 119 23.41 19.93 4.93
C GLY A 119 22.46 20.00 3.73
N VAL A 120 21.41 19.20 3.71
CA VAL A 120 20.36 19.32 2.68
C VAL A 120 19.59 20.64 2.88
N ASP A 121 19.09 21.24 1.80
CA ASP A 121 18.25 22.43 1.88
C ASP A 121 16.83 22.10 2.33
N GLY A 122 16.31 20.91 1.95
CA GLY A 122 14.98 20.50 2.32
C GLY A 122 14.79 18.98 2.39
N ILE A 123 13.78 18.55 3.17
CA ILE A 123 13.40 17.16 3.35
C ILE A 123 11.94 16.97 3.00
N ILE A 124 11.66 16.02 2.09
CA ILE A 124 10.32 15.54 1.75
C ILE A 124 10.06 14.29 2.57
N LEU A 125 9.10 14.35 3.48
CA LEU A 125 8.85 13.31 4.49
C LEU A 125 7.48 12.66 4.32
N HIS A 126 7.44 11.31 4.26
CA HIS A 126 6.23 10.53 4.48
C HIS A 126 6.35 9.86 5.85
N PRO A 127 5.74 10.40 6.90
CA PRO A 127 5.90 9.86 8.25
C PRO A 127 5.53 8.38 8.36
N VAL A 128 6.40 7.58 8.94
CA VAL A 128 6.05 6.19 9.35
C VAL A 128 5.00 6.23 10.44
N GLN A 129 5.07 7.25 11.31
CA GLN A 129 4.09 7.52 12.35
C GLN A 129 3.99 9.03 12.57
N GLU A 130 2.80 9.60 12.36
CA GLU A 130 2.55 11.05 12.39
C GLU A 130 3.02 11.74 13.68
N SER A 131 2.74 11.18 14.85
CA SER A 131 3.18 11.73 16.14
C SER A 131 4.65 11.43 16.45
N GLY A 132 5.20 10.37 15.87
CA GLY A 132 6.57 9.92 16.16
C GLY A 132 7.67 10.81 15.60
N VAL A 133 7.35 11.63 14.57
CA VAL A 133 8.31 12.49 13.86
C VAL A 133 8.29 13.94 14.31
N ASN A 134 7.41 14.34 15.24
CA ASN A 134 7.26 15.75 15.64
C ASN A 134 8.58 16.39 16.12
N GLU A 135 9.31 15.72 16.99
CA GLU A 135 10.59 16.24 17.53
C GLU A 135 11.66 16.36 16.44
N ILE A 136 11.84 15.32 15.63
CA ILE A 136 12.88 15.33 14.61
C ILE A 136 12.59 16.33 13.47
N VAL A 137 11.32 16.58 13.15
CA VAL A 137 10.90 17.64 12.24
C VAL A 137 11.26 19.02 12.82
N LYS A 138 11.04 19.20 14.13
CA LYS A 138 11.44 20.42 14.80
C LYS A 138 12.97 20.60 14.78
N GLU A 139 13.74 19.56 15.05
CA GLU A 139 15.21 19.61 15.01
C GLU A 139 15.72 19.96 13.60
N ALA A 140 15.14 19.39 12.55
CA ALA A 140 15.51 19.73 11.17
C ALA A 140 15.27 21.22 10.88
N ARG A 141 14.13 21.77 11.28
CA ARG A 141 13.79 23.18 11.11
C ARG A 141 14.70 24.11 11.94
N ASP A 142 14.99 23.72 13.17
CA ASP A 142 15.93 24.47 14.05
C ASP A 142 17.35 24.48 13.46
N ALA A 143 17.74 23.46 12.70
CA ALA A 143 18.98 23.39 11.94
C ALA A 143 18.95 24.19 10.61
N GLY A 144 17.82 24.78 10.25
CA GLY A 144 17.65 25.55 9.02
C GLY A 144 17.29 24.71 7.79
N VAL A 145 16.90 23.45 7.97
CA VAL A 145 16.46 22.58 6.89
C VAL A 145 14.93 22.70 6.73
N PHE A 146 14.46 22.98 5.52
CA PHE A 146 13.03 23.00 5.25
C PHE A 146 12.44 21.58 5.26
N VAL A 147 11.20 21.45 5.76
CA VAL A 147 10.51 20.16 5.77
C VAL A 147 9.12 20.34 5.18
N ILE A 148 8.76 19.46 4.25
CA ILE A 148 7.37 19.27 3.81
C ILE A 148 6.96 17.82 4.06
N ALA A 149 5.66 17.60 4.23
CA ALA A 149 5.12 16.23 4.34
C ALA A 149 4.27 15.86 3.10
N TYR A 150 4.05 14.55 2.93
CA TYR A 150 3.10 14.06 1.94
C TYR A 150 2.39 12.78 2.44
N PHE A 151 1.19 12.49 1.92
CA PHE A 151 0.22 11.50 2.39
C PHE A 151 -0.25 11.71 3.83
N MET A 152 0.68 11.72 4.77
CA MET A 152 0.43 11.96 6.20
C MET A 152 1.28 13.14 6.66
N ALA A 153 0.77 13.91 7.61
CA ALA A 153 1.49 15.05 8.19
C ALA A 153 1.81 14.82 9.68
N PRO A 154 2.93 15.35 10.19
CA PRO A 154 3.19 15.37 11.63
C PRO A 154 2.03 16.01 12.39
N THR A 155 1.72 15.50 13.58
CA THR A 155 0.52 15.95 14.34
C THR A 155 0.64 17.35 14.92
N GLU A 156 1.86 17.83 15.20
CA GLU A 156 2.12 19.11 15.87
C GLU A 156 2.80 20.16 14.99
N ALA A 157 3.49 19.72 13.93
CA ALA A 157 4.19 20.64 13.07
C ALA A 157 3.25 21.23 11.99
N GLN A 158 3.20 22.58 11.93
CA GLN A 158 2.58 23.27 10.80
C GLN A 158 3.65 23.38 9.72
N ILE A 159 3.57 22.53 8.70
CA ILE A 159 4.48 22.48 7.56
C ILE A 159 3.69 22.30 6.27
N PRO A 160 4.23 22.72 5.11
CA PRO A 160 3.57 22.49 3.83
C PRO A 160 3.35 21.00 3.57
N PHE A 161 2.21 20.68 2.96
CA PHE A 161 1.72 19.32 2.85
C PHE A 161 1.18 19.03 1.45
N VAL A 162 1.67 17.96 0.83
CA VAL A 162 1.11 17.42 -0.41
C VAL A 162 0.17 16.28 -0.05
N LYS A 163 -1.13 16.57 -0.10
CA LYS A 163 -2.19 15.62 0.18
C LYS A 163 -2.56 14.85 -1.09
N VAL A 164 -2.78 13.56 -0.95
CA VAL A 164 -3.43 12.75 -1.98
C VAL A 164 -4.91 12.58 -1.59
N ASP A 165 -5.83 13.07 -2.42
CA ASP A 165 -7.27 12.92 -2.16
C ASP A 165 -7.79 11.64 -2.79
N GLU A 166 -8.01 10.65 -1.94
CA GLU A 166 -8.60 9.36 -2.29
C GLU A 166 -10.09 9.31 -1.92
N THR A 167 -10.57 10.26 -1.12
CA THR A 167 -11.91 10.24 -0.48
C THR A 167 -13.04 10.19 -1.50
N GLY A 168 -12.99 11.08 -2.50
CA GLY A 168 -14.02 11.16 -3.55
C GLY A 168 -14.03 9.90 -4.40
N VAL A 169 -12.86 9.43 -4.78
CA VAL A 169 -12.65 8.25 -5.63
C VAL A 169 -13.09 6.97 -4.90
N ALA A 170 -12.69 6.79 -3.63
CA ALA A 170 -13.10 5.63 -2.83
C ALA A 170 -14.61 5.59 -2.60
N ARG A 171 -15.26 6.74 -2.36
CA ARG A 171 -16.71 6.85 -2.24
C ARG A 171 -17.41 6.44 -3.53
N GLN A 172 -16.93 6.92 -4.68
CA GLN A 172 -17.52 6.56 -5.98
C GLN A 172 -17.34 5.06 -6.25
N MET A 173 -16.16 4.49 -5.96
CA MET A 173 -15.90 3.07 -6.12
C MET A 173 -16.84 2.21 -5.27
N GLY A 174 -17.07 2.58 -4.00
CA GLY A 174 -18.01 1.89 -3.13
C GLY A 174 -19.46 1.94 -3.65
N ALA A 175 -19.89 3.09 -4.16
CA ALA A 175 -21.22 3.26 -4.76
C ALA A 175 -21.38 2.40 -6.02
N ASP A 176 -20.43 2.45 -6.95
CA ASP A 176 -20.48 1.67 -8.20
C ASP A 176 -20.44 0.16 -7.93
N MET A 177 -19.63 -0.28 -6.97
CA MET A 177 -19.55 -1.69 -6.58
C MET A 177 -20.85 -2.21 -5.95
N ALA A 178 -21.48 -1.43 -5.07
CA ALA A 178 -22.77 -1.78 -4.48
C ALA A 178 -23.88 -1.84 -5.54
N LYS A 179 -23.92 -0.86 -6.43
CA LYS A 179 -24.86 -0.81 -7.55
C LYS A 179 -24.70 -2.03 -8.45
N GLN A 180 -23.46 -2.37 -8.83
CA GLN A 180 -23.18 -3.54 -9.66
C GLN A 180 -23.64 -4.84 -9.00
N TRP A 181 -23.40 -5.00 -7.68
CA TRP A 181 -23.85 -6.18 -6.96
C TRP A 181 -25.39 -6.30 -6.97
N ILE A 182 -26.12 -5.23 -6.68
CA ILE A 182 -27.58 -5.22 -6.66
C ILE A 182 -28.15 -5.51 -8.05
N GLU A 183 -27.55 -5.00 -9.11
CA GLU A 183 -27.97 -5.27 -10.50
C GLU A 183 -27.77 -6.75 -10.87
N LEU A 184 -26.65 -7.36 -10.44
CA LEU A 184 -26.38 -8.78 -10.69
C LEU A 184 -27.21 -9.72 -9.81
N TYR A 185 -27.46 -9.34 -8.57
CA TYR A 185 -28.04 -10.20 -7.55
C TYR A 185 -29.09 -9.45 -6.71
N PRO A 186 -30.23 -9.07 -7.29
CA PRO A 186 -31.23 -8.22 -6.62
C PRO A 186 -31.81 -8.85 -5.33
N ASP A 187 -31.78 -10.18 -5.22
CA ASP A 187 -32.29 -10.90 -4.08
C ASP A 187 -31.23 -11.17 -2.98
N LYS A 188 -29.99 -10.74 -3.20
CA LYS A 188 -28.90 -10.94 -2.23
C LYS A 188 -28.53 -9.60 -1.58
N PRO A 189 -28.62 -9.50 -0.24
CA PRO A 189 -28.23 -8.27 0.45
C PRO A 189 -26.75 -7.96 0.28
N VAL A 190 -26.42 -6.67 0.25
CA VAL A 190 -25.02 -6.20 0.26
C VAL A 190 -24.40 -6.48 1.62
N LYS A 191 -23.26 -7.16 1.63
CA LYS A 191 -22.44 -7.48 2.81
C LYS A 191 -21.00 -7.11 2.53
N VAL A 192 -20.44 -6.18 3.32
CA VAL A 192 -19.13 -5.57 3.09
C VAL A 192 -18.09 -6.14 4.06
N GLY A 193 -16.89 -6.39 3.55
CA GLY A 193 -15.72 -6.74 4.35
C GLY A 193 -14.49 -5.92 3.94
N PHE A 194 -13.66 -5.54 4.93
CA PHE A 194 -12.42 -4.81 4.70
C PHE A 194 -11.21 -5.60 5.18
N ILE A 195 -10.14 -5.55 4.36
CA ILE A 195 -8.80 -5.95 4.74
C ILE A 195 -7.92 -4.71 4.61
N ASP A 196 -7.46 -4.20 5.75
CA ASP A 196 -7.07 -2.81 5.89
C ASP A 196 -5.77 -2.62 6.68
N PHE A 197 -5.37 -1.37 6.79
CA PHE A 197 -4.40 -0.87 7.76
C PHE A 197 -5.19 -0.27 8.92
N LEU A 198 -5.15 -0.91 10.08
CA LEU A 198 -5.79 -0.39 11.29
C LEU A 198 -4.79 0.30 12.24
N SER A 199 -3.52 0.22 11.92
CA SER A 199 -2.44 0.93 12.64
C SER A 199 -2.40 2.43 12.35
N VAL A 200 -3.00 2.87 11.24
CA VAL A 200 -3.04 4.27 10.81
C VAL A 200 -4.46 4.70 10.40
N ASN A 201 -4.89 5.87 10.87
CA ASN A 201 -6.21 6.39 10.53
C ASN A 201 -6.36 6.79 9.04
N TYR A 202 -5.25 7.03 8.36
CA TYR A 202 -5.26 7.47 6.98
C TYR A 202 -6.14 6.59 6.07
N CYS A 203 -5.99 5.27 6.14
CA CYS A 203 -6.77 4.35 5.31
C CYS A 203 -8.26 4.36 5.69
N ILE A 204 -8.57 4.49 6.98
CA ILE A 204 -9.95 4.58 7.44
C ILE A 204 -10.59 5.89 6.94
N ASP A 205 -9.86 7.00 7.02
CA ASP A 205 -10.36 8.33 6.68
C ASP A 205 -10.50 8.56 5.17
N ASN A 206 -9.60 8.02 4.37
CA ASN A 206 -9.51 8.33 2.95
C ASN A 206 -9.96 7.19 2.02
N ARG A 207 -9.94 5.92 2.48
CA ARG A 207 -10.27 4.74 1.67
C ARG A 207 -11.52 4.02 2.15
N SER A 208 -11.40 3.24 3.22
CA SER A 208 -12.44 2.31 3.66
C SER A 208 -13.68 3.00 4.24
N GLY A 209 -13.53 4.09 4.98
CA GLY A 209 -14.67 4.90 5.46
C GLY A 209 -15.46 5.51 4.32
N PRO A 210 -14.85 6.31 3.42
CA PRO A 210 -15.51 6.84 2.24
C PRO A 210 -16.11 5.77 1.32
N PHE A 211 -15.42 4.64 1.12
CA PHE A 211 -16.00 3.50 0.40
C PHE A 211 -17.31 3.05 1.04
N MET A 212 -17.34 2.90 2.36
CA MET A 212 -18.55 2.51 3.09
C MET A 212 -19.67 3.55 2.97
N GLU A 213 -19.34 4.86 2.96
CA GLU A 213 -20.30 5.93 2.66
C GLU A 213 -20.88 5.77 1.26
N GLY A 214 -20.05 5.47 0.28
CA GLY A 214 -20.48 5.18 -1.10
C GLY A 214 -21.45 4.01 -1.16
N VAL A 215 -21.12 2.89 -0.53
CA VAL A 215 -22.02 1.72 -0.44
C VAL A 215 -23.38 2.11 0.16
N LYS A 216 -23.38 2.82 1.29
CA LYS A 216 -24.60 3.24 1.98
C LYS A 216 -25.43 4.28 1.20
N SER A 217 -24.81 5.03 0.30
CA SER A 217 -25.53 5.95 -0.58
C SER A 217 -26.42 5.20 -1.60
N ILE A 218 -26.06 3.96 -1.93
CA ILE A 218 -26.83 3.10 -2.83
C ILE A 218 -27.78 2.18 -2.06
N ASP A 219 -27.29 1.56 -0.98
CA ASP A 219 -28.11 0.72 -0.10
C ASP A 219 -27.98 1.20 1.35
N PRO A 220 -28.87 2.10 1.81
CA PRO A 220 -28.85 2.61 3.18
C PRO A 220 -29.23 1.56 4.23
N THR A 221 -29.66 0.36 3.83
CA THR A 221 -30.03 -0.72 4.73
C THR A 221 -28.85 -1.62 5.10
N VAL A 222 -27.67 -1.38 4.51
CA VAL A 222 -26.46 -2.17 4.80
C VAL A 222 -26.10 -2.08 6.27
N THR A 223 -26.03 -3.26 6.89
CA THR A 223 -25.66 -3.45 8.29
C THR A 223 -24.54 -4.49 8.39
N GLY A 224 -23.73 -4.39 9.41
CA GLY A 224 -22.62 -5.32 9.67
C GLY A 224 -22.43 -5.61 11.15
N LEU A 225 -21.38 -6.33 11.47
CA LEU A 225 -21.04 -6.76 12.83
C LEU A 225 -19.98 -5.86 13.50
N VAL A 226 -19.31 -5.01 12.69
CA VAL A 226 -18.25 -4.13 13.16
C VAL A 226 -18.85 -2.83 13.66
N ASP A 227 -18.53 -2.48 14.91
CA ASP A 227 -19.02 -1.30 15.61
C ASP A 227 -17.92 -0.54 16.40
N ASN A 228 -16.67 -0.97 16.26
CA ASN A 228 -15.55 -0.46 17.04
C ASN A 228 -14.47 0.28 16.21
N ILE A 229 -14.62 0.34 14.88
CA ILE A 229 -13.69 1.09 14.01
C ILE A 229 -14.06 2.57 14.05
N LYS A 230 -13.05 3.41 14.32
CA LYS A 230 -13.22 4.85 14.39
C LYS A 230 -12.28 5.55 13.42
N ASN A 231 -12.77 6.60 12.80
CA ASN A 231 -11.97 7.53 12.03
C ASN A 231 -11.16 8.48 12.95
N SER A 232 -10.32 9.32 12.36
CA SER A 232 -9.49 10.29 13.13
C SER A 232 -10.31 11.32 13.93
N LYS A 233 -11.59 11.54 13.55
CA LYS A 233 -12.51 12.39 14.29
C LYS A 233 -13.19 11.69 15.47
N GLY A 234 -12.90 10.39 15.68
CA GLY A 234 -13.52 9.57 16.71
C GLY A 234 -14.94 9.08 16.38
N GLU A 235 -15.40 9.27 15.15
CA GLU A 235 -16.68 8.80 14.67
C GLU A 235 -16.62 7.32 14.31
N THR A 236 -17.61 6.55 14.73
CA THR A 236 -17.65 5.12 14.42
C THR A 236 -18.10 4.88 12.97
N VAL A 237 -17.28 4.18 12.20
CA VAL A 237 -17.67 3.70 10.86
C VAL A 237 -18.36 2.36 11.01
N THR A 238 -19.60 2.27 10.53
CA THR A 238 -20.46 1.09 10.69
C THR A 238 -20.90 0.53 9.34
N GLY A 239 -21.34 -0.74 9.32
CA GLY A 239 -21.92 -1.40 8.15
C GLY A 239 -21.08 -2.54 7.60
N ALA A 240 -19.81 -2.68 8.00
CA ALA A 240 -18.97 -3.81 7.61
C ALA A 240 -19.27 -5.06 8.42
N THR A 241 -19.28 -6.21 7.78
CA THR A 241 -19.42 -7.53 8.42
C THR A 241 -18.10 -7.94 9.10
N PHE A 242 -16.97 -7.66 8.46
CA PHE A 242 -15.65 -7.75 9.07
C PHE A 242 -14.77 -6.56 8.64
N TRP A 243 -13.78 -6.24 9.47
CA TRP A 243 -12.76 -5.23 9.20
C TRP A 243 -11.48 -5.64 9.92
N LEU A 244 -10.53 -6.16 9.16
CA LEU A 244 -9.37 -6.87 9.68
C LEU A 244 -8.06 -6.28 9.15
N ALA A 245 -7.05 -6.26 10.03
CA ALA A 245 -5.76 -5.66 9.75
C ALA A 245 -4.79 -6.66 9.11
N ALA A 246 -4.49 -6.52 7.83
CA ALA A 246 -3.35 -7.19 7.20
C ALA A 246 -2.10 -6.32 7.13
N GLU A 247 -2.26 -4.98 7.25
CA GLU A 247 -1.16 -4.01 7.27
C GLU A 247 -0.26 -4.09 6.01
N GLY A 248 -0.84 -4.37 4.85
CA GLY A 248 -0.12 -4.50 3.59
C GLY A 248 0.70 -5.77 3.42
N ASP A 249 0.55 -6.76 4.29
CA ASP A 249 1.22 -8.05 4.18
C ASP A 249 0.36 -9.05 3.39
N LEU A 250 0.88 -9.47 2.23
CA LEU A 250 0.20 -10.40 1.32
C LEU A 250 -0.14 -11.74 2.01
N THR A 251 0.81 -12.29 2.78
CA THR A 251 0.65 -13.60 3.44
C THR A 251 -0.37 -13.52 4.56
N LYS A 252 -0.32 -12.45 5.34
CA LYS A 252 -1.30 -12.20 6.40
C LYS A 252 -2.69 -11.98 5.81
N SER A 253 -2.79 -11.23 4.70
CA SER A 253 -4.05 -11.04 3.99
C SER A 253 -4.62 -12.36 3.46
N GLN A 254 -3.76 -13.25 2.92
CA GLN A 254 -4.19 -14.57 2.49
C GLN A 254 -4.74 -15.41 3.65
N ALA A 255 -4.07 -15.40 4.81
CA ALA A 255 -4.56 -16.09 6.00
C ALA A 255 -5.90 -15.53 6.47
N ILE A 256 -6.05 -14.19 6.51
CA ILE A 256 -7.32 -13.53 6.80
C ILE A 256 -8.40 -13.96 5.81
N GLY A 257 -8.08 -13.99 4.51
CA GLY A 257 -9.00 -14.46 3.46
C GLY A 257 -9.53 -15.86 3.71
N GLN A 258 -8.67 -16.79 4.16
CA GLN A 258 -9.07 -18.16 4.53
C GLN A 258 -10.04 -18.17 5.73
N ASP A 259 -9.74 -17.38 6.76
CA ASP A 259 -10.55 -17.31 7.98
C ASP A 259 -11.93 -16.68 7.71
N VAL A 260 -11.99 -15.55 6.99
CA VAL A 260 -13.26 -14.86 6.72
C VAL A 260 -14.15 -15.66 5.77
N LEU A 261 -13.58 -16.41 4.85
CA LEU A 261 -14.32 -17.34 3.98
C LEU A 261 -15.12 -18.38 4.77
N GLN A 262 -14.56 -18.86 5.88
CA GLN A 262 -15.22 -19.83 6.75
C GLN A 262 -16.23 -19.16 7.68
N LYS A 263 -15.87 -18.00 8.21
CA LYS A 263 -16.65 -17.33 9.25
C LYS A 263 -17.78 -16.46 8.71
N TYR A 264 -17.57 -15.87 7.53
CA TYR A 264 -18.49 -14.90 6.91
C TYR A 264 -18.69 -15.21 5.40
N PRO A 265 -19.15 -16.42 5.06
CA PRO A 265 -19.26 -16.87 3.65
C PRO A 265 -20.26 -16.05 2.83
N GLU A 266 -21.12 -15.26 3.49
CA GLU A 266 -22.12 -14.40 2.88
C GLU A 266 -21.58 -13.03 2.45
N VAL A 267 -20.36 -12.64 2.83
CA VAL A 267 -19.77 -11.36 2.42
C VAL A 267 -19.49 -11.38 0.92
N ASN A 268 -19.92 -10.32 0.25
CA ASN A 268 -19.95 -10.25 -1.20
C ASN A 268 -19.33 -8.97 -1.80
N LEU A 269 -19.03 -7.96 -1.01
CA LEU A 269 -18.20 -6.83 -1.39
C LEU A 269 -16.96 -6.83 -0.49
N ILE A 270 -15.77 -7.02 -1.05
CA ILE A 270 -14.53 -7.10 -0.30
C ILE A 270 -13.56 -6.06 -0.84
N TYR A 271 -13.12 -5.17 0.05
CA TYR A 271 -12.15 -4.13 -0.30
C TYR A 271 -10.85 -4.34 0.48
N GLY A 272 -9.76 -4.58 -0.26
CA GLY A 272 -8.39 -4.52 0.24
C GLY A 272 -7.81 -3.15 0.00
N THR A 273 -7.41 -2.44 1.05
CA THR A 273 -7.01 -1.03 0.96
C THR A 273 -5.62 -0.79 0.39
N ASN A 274 -4.98 -1.83 -0.13
CA ASN A 274 -3.84 -1.79 -1.04
C ASN A 274 -3.74 -3.10 -1.83
N THR A 275 -2.88 -3.16 -2.84
CA THR A 275 -2.68 -4.37 -3.66
C THR A 275 -2.39 -5.64 -2.84
N PRO A 276 -1.43 -5.68 -1.89
CA PRO A 276 -1.20 -6.90 -1.10
C PRO A 276 -2.42 -7.34 -0.28
N ASN A 277 -3.18 -6.40 0.28
CA ASN A 277 -4.39 -6.70 1.02
C ASN A 277 -5.47 -7.32 0.12
N ALA A 278 -5.68 -6.75 -1.07
CA ALA A 278 -6.66 -7.24 -2.03
C ALA A 278 -6.27 -8.61 -2.63
N LEU A 279 -5.05 -8.71 -3.18
CA LEU A 279 -4.61 -9.90 -3.89
C LEU A 279 -4.33 -11.09 -2.94
N GLY A 280 -3.86 -10.82 -1.72
CA GLY A 280 -3.69 -11.85 -0.70
C GLY A 280 -5.02 -12.53 -0.38
N ALA A 281 -6.05 -11.76 -0.06
CA ALA A 281 -7.37 -12.29 0.22
C ALA A 281 -7.99 -12.97 -1.00
N LEU A 282 -7.93 -12.34 -2.17
CA LEU A 282 -8.45 -12.93 -3.41
C LEU A 282 -7.81 -14.29 -3.69
N SER A 283 -6.50 -14.44 -3.48
CA SER A 283 -5.81 -15.72 -3.68
C SER A 283 -6.36 -16.84 -2.78
N ALA A 284 -6.74 -16.52 -1.54
CA ALA A 284 -7.40 -17.48 -0.64
C ALA A 284 -8.78 -17.88 -1.14
N TYR A 285 -9.54 -16.93 -1.66
CA TYR A 285 -10.85 -17.19 -2.25
C TYR A 285 -10.73 -18.05 -3.52
N GLU A 286 -9.78 -17.75 -4.41
CA GLU A 286 -9.50 -18.55 -5.61
C GLU A 286 -9.09 -19.99 -5.28
N ALA A 287 -8.23 -20.16 -4.27
CA ALA A 287 -7.82 -21.50 -3.79
C ALA A 287 -8.99 -22.31 -3.25
N ALA A 288 -10.00 -21.66 -2.67
CA ALA A 288 -11.24 -22.28 -2.21
C ALA A 288 -12.30 -22.45 -3.32
N GLY A 289 -11.98 -22.12 -4.57
CA GLY A 289 -12.88 -22.22 -5.72
C GLY A 289 -13.86 -21.06 -5.87
N ARG A 290 -13.72 -20.00 -5.07
CA ARG A 290 -14.41 -18.71 -5.16
C ARG A 290 -13.52 -17.67 -5.85
N GLY A 291 -13.81 -16.39 -5.75
CA GLY A 291 -13.01 -15.35 -6.37
C GLY A 291 -13.08 -15.32 -7.90
N LYS A 292 -14.14 -15.89 -8.47
CA LYS A 292 -14.28 -16.13 -9.91
C LYS A 292 -15.37 -15.29 -10.55
N ALA A 293 -15.17 -15.04 -11.84
CA ALA A 293 -16.15 -14.45 -12.72
C ALA A 293 -16.34 -15.30 -13.98
N VAL A 294 -17.47 -15.14 -14.66
CA VAL A 294 -17.74 -15.69 -15.98
C VAL A 294 -18.14 -14.53 -16.88
N ASP A 295 -17.45 -14.39 -18.00
CA ASP A 295 -17.64 -13.30 -18.95
C ASP A 295 -17.58 -11.91 -18.26
N GLY A 296 -16.69 -11.78 -17.27
CA GLY A 296 -16.52 -10.56 -16.45
C GLY A 296 -17.47 -10.42 -15.28
N PHE A 297 -18.50 -11.26 -15.15
CA PHE A 297 -19.50 -11.16 -14.08
C PHE A 297 -19.11 -12.04 -12.87
N PRO A 298 -18.83 -11.45 -11.69
CA PRO A 298 -18.48 -12.19 -10.47
C PRO A 298 -19.59 -13.13 -10.04
N LEU A 299 -19.21 -14.35 -9.60
CA LEU A 299 -20.19 -15.38 -9.25
C LEU A 299 -20.67 -15.32 -7.80
N THR A 300 -19.80 -14.94 -6.89
CA THR A 300 -20.06 -15.03 -5.43
C THR A 300 -19.71 -13.78 -4.66
N GLU A 301 -18.71 -13.02 -5.09
CA GLU A 301 -18.27 -11.75 -4.50
C GLU A 301 -17.56 -10.88 -5.52
N ILE A 302 -17.53 -9.59 -5.28
CA ILE A 302 -16.73 -8.59 -5.99
C ILE A 302 -15.58 -8.15 -5.08
N PHE A 303 -14.37 -8.16 -5.61
CA PHE A 303 -13.20 -7.58 -4.96
C PHE A 303 -12.89 -6.19 -5.53
N ALA A 304 -12.43 -5.33 -4.64
CA ALA A 304 -11.77 -4.06 -4.98
C ALA A 304 -10.40 -3.98 -4.31
N GLY A 305 -9.49 -3.26 -4.94
CA GLY A 305 -8.16 -3.00 -4.42
C GLY A 305 -7.79 -1.52 -4.47
N THR A 306 -6.55 -1.24 -4.13
CA THR A 306 -5.92 0.09 -4.23
C THR A 306 -4.47 -0.10 -4.60
N ASP A 307 -3.91 0.86 -5.28
CA ASP A 307 -2.60 1.14 -5.81
C ASP A 307 -2.61 1.15 -7.34
N GLY A 308 -3.26 0.17 -7.98
CA GLY A 308 -3.26 0.04 -9.43
C GLY A 308 -1.89 -0.40 -9.97
N ASP A 309 -1.13 -1.17 -9.20
CA ASP A 309 0.14 -1.71 -9.66
C ASP A 309 -0.04 -2.85 -10.69
N ALA A 310 1.05 -3.29 -11.32
CA ALA A 310 0.99 -4.24 -12.41
C ALA A 310 0.24 -5.55 -12.08
N PRO A 311 0.51 -6.24 -10.95
CA PRO A 311 -0.22 -7.44 -10.59
C PRO A 311 -1.73 -7.22 -10.43
N GLU A 312 -2.11 -6.08 -9.87
CA GLU A 312 -3.51 -5.74 -9.63
C GLU A 312 -4.24 -5.42 -10.93
N LEU A 313 -3.64 -4.61 -11.83
CA LEU A 313 -4.24 -4.30 -13.13
C LEU A 313 -4.41 -5.53 -14.02
N ILE A 314 -3.42 -6.44 -14.02
CA ILE A 314 -3.54 -7.73 -14.74
C ILE A 314 -4.70 -8.55 -14.18
N LYS A 315 -4.88 -8.54 -12.86
CA LYS A 315 -5.97 -9.27 -12.21
C LYS A 315 -7.33 -8.59 -12.45
N LEU A 316 -7.38 -7.26 -12.44
CA LEU A 316 -8.56 -6.46 -12.76
C LEU A 316 -9.04 -6.72 -14.20
N ALA A 317 -8.11 -6.73 -15.15
CA ALA A 317 -8.41 -6.96 -16.57
C ALA A 317 -8.81 -8.41 -16.90
N ASP A 318 -8.57 -9.36 -15.99
CA ASP A 318 -8.93 -10.76 -16.19
C ASP A 318 -10.46 -10.97 -16.09
N PRO A 319 -11.13 -11.37 -17.20
CA PRO A 319 -12.58 -11.58 -17.19
C PRO A 319 -13.01 -12.76 -16.29
N THR A 320 -12.08 -13.60 -15.86
CA THR A 320 -12.37 -14.73 -14.96
C THR A 320 -12.16 -14.42 -13.48
N SER A 321 -11.56 -13.29 -13.14
CA SER A 321 -11.33 -12.82 -11.77
C SER A 321 -12.54 -12.04 -11.23
N SER A 322 -12.77 -12.13 -9.93
CA SER A 322 -13.77 -11.29 -9.24
C SER A 322 -13.22 -9.93 -8.79
N LEU A 323 -11.93 -9.62 -8.99
CA LEU A 323 -11.40 -8.27 -8.83
C LEU A 323 -11.91 -7.42 -10.00
N LYS A 324 -12.74 -6.41 -9.70
CA LYS A 324 -13.41 -5.59 -10.72
C LYS A 324 -13.22 -4.10 -10.55
N TYR A 325 -12.61 -3.69 -9.46
CA TYR A 325 -12.35 -2.29 -9.13
C TYR A 325 -10.98 -2.12 -8.50
N THR A 326 -10.27 -1.06 -8.85
CA THR A 326 -9.09 -0.60 -8.13
C THR A 326 -8.98 0.91 -8.13
N LEU A 327 -8.58 1.47 -7.00
CA LEU A 327 -8.14 2.85 -6.91
C LEU A 327 -6.70 2.90 -7.44
N GLY A 328 -6.46 3.70 -8.48
CA GLY A 328 -5.14 3.85 -9.11
C GLY A 328 -4.40 5.05 -8.53
N MET A 329 -3.31 4.82 -7.83
CA MET A 329 -2.44 5.87 -7.30
C MET A 329 -1.57 6.47 -8.39
N GLN A 330 -1.28 7.77 -8.31
CA GLN A 330 -0.56 8.50 -9.34
C GLN A 330 0.85 8.92 -8.88
N PRO A 331 1.81 7.97 -8.74
CA PRO A 331 3.13 8.25 -8.17
C PRO A 331 3.93 9.33 -8.92
N GLN A 332 3.80 9.45 -10.24
CA GLN A 332 4.43 10.53 -10.99
C GLN A 332 3.81 11.89 -10.62
N THR A 333 2.49 11.96 -10.59
CA THR A 333 1.75 13.20 -10.35
C THR A 333 2.09 13.79 -8.98
N PHE A 334 2.03 12.98 -7.93
CA PHE A 334 2.34 13.50 -6.60
C PHE A 334 3.84 13.66 -6.35
N ALA A 335 4.72 12.91 -7.03
CA ALA A 335 6.15 13.15 -6.99
C ALA A 335 6.51 14.55 -7.48
N TYR A 336 5.91 14.97 -8.60
CA TYR A 336 6.13 16.31 -9.16
C TYR A 336 5.60 17.40 -8.22
N ALA A 337 4.40 17.22 -7.67
CA ALA A 337 3.82 18.15 -6.71
C ALA A 337 4.69 18.31 -5.44
N GLN A 338 5.29 17.22 -4.96
CA GLN A 338 6.19 17.26 -3.81
C GLN A 338 7.47 18.07 -4.10
N VAL A 339 8.10 17.84 -5.25
CA VAL A 339 9.31 18.55 -5.65
C VAL A 339 9.00 20.03 -5.87
N ASP A 340 7.91 20.37 -6.57
CA ASP A 340 7.49 21.74 -6.80
C ASP A 340 7.20 22.45 -5.47
N MET A 341 6.47 21.83 -4.56
CA MET A 341 6.20 22.37 -3.22
C MET A 341 7.49 22.62 -2.44
N MET A 342 8.42 21.66 -2.43
CA MET A 342 9.70 21.81 -1.75
C MET A 342 10.51 22.99 -2.34
N MET A 343 10.58 23.09 -3.65
CA MET A 343 11.28 24.19 -4.31
C MET A 343 10.60 25.53 -4.07
N ASP A 344 9.28 25.60 -4.03
CA ASP A 344 8.55 26.82 -3.70
C ASP A 344 8.79 27.26 -2.24
N VAL A 345 8.98 26.32 -1.32
CA VAL A 345 9.41 26.62 0.06
C VAL A 345 10.84 27.15 0.08
N ILE A 346 11.79 26.45 -0.55
CA ILE A 346 13.21 26.83 -0.62
C ILE A 346 13.37 28.24 -1.26
N LEU A 347 12.59 28.52 -2.30
CA LEU A 347 12.63 29.81 -3.02
C LEU A 347 11.80 30.92 -2.33
N GLY A 348 11.22 30.65 -1.16
CA GLY A 348 10.46 31.61 -0.36
C GLY A 348 9.11 32.02 -0.97
N LYS A 349 8.56 31.21 -1.89
CA LYS A 349 7.23 31.41 -2.46
C LYS A 349 6.12 30.86 -1.55
N VAL A 350 6.44 29.85 -0.74
CA VAL A 350 5.55 29.23 0.25
C VAL A 350 6.21 29.34 1.63
N ALA A 351 5.43 29.71 2.64
CA ALA A 351 5.92 29.82 4.01
C ALA A 351 6.22 28.44 4.59
N PRO A 352 7.41 28.23 5.21
CA PRO A 352 7.83 26.91 5.68
C PRO A 352 7.18 26.48 7.01
N ASP A 353 6.51 27.41 7.69
CA ASP A 353 5.91 27.28 9.02
C ASP A 353 4.38 27.40 9.00
N GLU A 354 3.79 27.34 7.82
CA GLU A 354 2.34 27.34 7.61
C GLU A 354 1.89 26.07 6.89
N MET A 355 0.71 25.59 7.26
CA MET A 355 0.07 24.44 6.61
C MET A 355 -0.49 24.87 5.24
N THR A 356 0.38 24.95 4.24
CA THR A 356 -0.06 25.11 2.85
C THR A 356 -0.31 23.72 2.26
N VAL A 357 -1.51 23.46 1.77
CA VAL A 357 -1.90 22.17 1.20
C VAL A 357 -1.97 22.27 -0.32
N VAL A 358 -1.21 21.42 -1.01
CA VAL A 358 -1.43 21.08 -2.42
C VAL A 358 -2.09 19.72 -2.46
N GLU A 359 -3.21 19.62 -3.16
CA GLU A 359 -3.98 18.39 -3.26
C GLU A 359 -3.82 17.80 -4.66
N THR A 360 -3.44 16.53 -4.70
CA THR A 360 -3.48 15.69 -5.90
C THR A 360 -4.60 14.68 -5.75
N SER A 361 -5.25 14.31 -6.84
CA SER A 361 -6.33 13.31 -6.81
C SER A 361 -5.86 12.02 -7.47
N ASP A 362 -6.34 10.91 -6.97
CA ASP A 362 -6.21 9.62 -7.60
C ASP A 362 -7.34 9.35 -8.61
N VAL A 363 -7.22 8.26 -9.31
CA VAL A 363 -8.23 7.74 -10.25
C VAL A 363 -8.72 6.40 -9.75
N TYR A 364 -9.79 5.86 -10.33
CA TYR A 364 -10.10 4.45 -10.14
C TYR A 364 -10.43 3.80 -11.47
N PHE A 365 -10.16 2.52 -11.57
CA PHE A 365 -10.49 1.70 -12.71
C PHE A 365 -11.61 0.73 -12.39
N ASN A 366 -12.47 0.57 -13.38
CA ASN A 366 -13.64 -0.27 -13.29
C ASN A 366 -13.65 -1.18 -14.53
N PHE A 367 -13.56 -2.49 -14.32
CA PHE A 367 -13.55 -3.50 -15.38
C PHE A 367 -14.65 -3.31 -16.42
N TYR A 368 -15.81 -2.77 -16.03
CA TYR A 368 -16.96 -2.61 -16.93
C TYR A 368 -16.94 -1.32 -17.75
N LYS A 369 -16.07 -0.38 -17.45
CA LYS A 369 -15.99 0.94 -18.09
C LYS A 369 -14.66 1.19 -18.79
N ASP A 370 -13.57 0.71 -18.19
CA ASP A 370 -12.23 1.02 -18.63
C ASP A 370 -11.67 -0.11 -19.49
N THR A 371 -10.97 0.24 -20.56
CA THR A 371 -10.33 -0.74 -21.45
C THR A 371 -8.95 -1.14 -20.89
N ILE A 372 -8.45 -2.28 -21.37
CA ILE A 372 -7.05 -2.70 -21.10
C ILE A 372 -6.08 -1.59 -21.53
N GLN A 373 -6.36 -0.91 -22.66
CA GLN A 373 -5.50 0.16 -23.15
C GLN A 373 -5.49 1.37 -22.21
N ASP A 374 -6.65 1.78 -21.67
CA ASP A 374 -6.72 2.88 -20.71
C ASP A 374 -5.88 2.60 -19.45
N MET A 375 -6.00 1.39 -18.89
CA MET A 375 -5.22 0.95 -17.75
C MET A 375 -3.72 0.90 -18.05
N GLN A 376 -3.35 0.40 -19.22
CA GLN A 376 -1.96 0.28 -19.65
C GLN A 376 -1.32 1.65 -19.90
N ASP A 377 -2.00 2.56 -20.59
CA ASP A 377 -1.52 3.91 -20.87
C ASP A 377 -1.33 4.70 -19.57
N TRP A 378 -2.28 4.58 -18.64
CA TRP A 378 -2.15 5.19 -17.32
C TRP A 378 -0.97 4.60 -16.55
N PHE A 379 -0.82 3.27 -16.49
CA PHE A 379 0.28 2.62 -15.80
C PHE A 379 1.63 3.06 -16.37
N ASN A 380 1.79 3.04 -17.69
CA ASN A 380 3.02 3.42 -18.36
C ASN A 380 3.38 4.91 -18.16
N THR A 381 2.40 5.74 -17.80
CA THR A 381 2.63 7.14 -17.43
C THR A 381 3.04 7.28 -15.97
N GLN A 382 2.37 6.58 -15.07
CA GLN A 382 2.53 6.77 -13.63
C GLN A 382 3.68 5.95 -13.05
N TYR A 383 3.91 4.74 -13.57
CA TYR A 383 4.91 3.82 -13.05
C TYR A 383 6.13 3.72 -13.96
N TYR A 384 7.30 3.49 -13.36
CA TYR A 384 8.49 3.17 -14.12
C TYR A 384 8.38 1.79 -14.75
N GLY A 385 8.65 1.71 -16.04
CA GLY A 385 8.52 0.51 -16.82
C GLY A 385 7.24 0.51 -17.65
N SER A 386 7.07 -0.51 -18.43
CA SER A 386 5.88 -0.75 -19.22
C SER A 386 5.27 -2.09 -18.84
N ILE A 387 3.96 -2.17 -18.96
CA ILE A 387 3.22 -3.42 -18.82
C ILE A 387 2.47 -3.66 -20.11
N ASP A 388 2.45 -4.91 -20.55
CA ASP A 388 1.53 -5.39 -21.61
C ASP A 388 0.52 -6.32 -20.95
N ILE A 389 -0.60 -5.74 -20.51
CA ILE A 389 -1.66 -6.47 -19.80
C ILE A 389 -2.23 -7.59 -20.69
N ALA A 390 -2.40 -7.33 -21.99
CA ALA A 390 -2.93 -8.32 -22.91
C ALA A 390 -1.97 -9.52 -23.07
N ALA A 391 -0.66 -9.26 -23.18
CA ALA A 391 0.34 -10.33 -23.25
C ALA A 391 0.41 -11.13 -21.93
N GLU A 392 0.27 -10.48 -20.77
CA GLU A 392 0.23 -11.17 -19.48
C GLU A 392 -1.01 -12.06 -19.34
N LEU A 393 -2.18 -11.60 -19.78
CA LEU A 393 -3.40 -12.41 -19.80
C LEU A 393 -3.31 -13.61 -20.73
N ALA A 394 -2.61 -13.49 -21.86
CA ALA A 394 -2.44 -14.57 -22.82
C ALA A 394 -1.52 -15.71 -22.31
N LYS A 395 -0.78 -15.52 -21.21
CA LYS A 395 0.05 -16.55 -20.55
C LYS A 395 -0.75 -17.50 -19.66
N LYS A 396 -1.99 -17.17 -19.31
CA LYS A 396 -2.91 -17.96 -18.49
C LYS A 396 -3.67 -18.99 -19.28
#